data_4f21a4c31880a3eaf64837fa1eec8cc5
#
_entry.id   4f21a4c31880a3eaf64837fa1eec8cc5
#
_cell.length_a   1.000
_cell.length_b   1.000
_cell.length_c   1.000
_cell.angle_alpha   90.00
_cell.angle_beta   90.00
_cell.angle_gamma   90.00
#
_symmetry.space_group_name_H-M   'P 1'
#
loop_
_entity.id
_entity.type
_entity.pdbx_description
1 polymer ?
#
loop_
_entity_poly.entity_id
_entity_poly.type
_entity_poly.pdbx_seq_one_letter_code
_entity_poly.pdbx_strand_id
1 'polypeptide(L)'
;MDIKQRMQAVLRAEADAINAINVGADFVTAVEVMQRCQGKILTTGIGKAGHIAKKFAATLCSTATPANFIHPAEAAHGDLGLVGQNDVMVAFSTSGKSREVIEILEMSRHLGVTTIIGITSHPDSELRDYSDLVLDMGVIDEPCPIGLTPSASMAVMLAISDAIALALLEQKGITREDYGLRHHGGYLGKAARKN
;
A
#
# COMPACT_ATOMS: atom_id res chain seq x y z
N MET A 1 -15.98 31.69 -7.12
CA MET A 1 -15.47 30.66 -6.20
C MET A 1 -14.20 31.18 -5.57
N ASP A 2 -14.11 31.21 -4.25
CA ASP A 2 -12.87 31.52 -3.54
C ASP A 2 -11.92 30.31 -3.59
N ILE A 3 -10.82 30.45 -4.29
CA ILE A 3 -9.82 29.40 -4.47
C ILE A 3 -9.22 28.95 -3.13
N LYS A 4 -8.92 29.89 -2.23
CA LYS A 4 -8.36 29.58 -0.90
C LYS A 4 -9.32 28.71 -0.08
N GLN A 5 -10.59 29.12 -0.03
CA GLN A 5 -11.64 28.37 0.69
C GLN A 5 -11.80 26.96 0.09
N ARG A 6 -11.75 26.86 -1.25
CA ARG A 6 -11.83 25.56 -1.94
C ARG A 6 -10.67 24.64 -1.60
N MET A 7 -9.44 25.13 -1.66
CA MET A 7 -8.26 24.35 -1.28
C MET A 7 -8.32 23.89 0.18
N GLN A 8 -8.71 24.77 1.10
CA GLN A 8 -8.88 24.41 2.50
C GLN A 8 -9.98 23.34 2.71
N ALA A 9 -11.05 23.40 1.92
CA ALA A 9 -12.11 22.38 1.99
C ALA A 9 -11.62 21.00 1.54
N VAL A 10 -10.81 20.93 0.47
CA VAL A 10 -10.20 19.67 0.02
C VAL A 10 -9.28 19.10 1.09
N LEU A 11 -8.35 19.91 1.63
CA LEU A 11 -7.42 19.46 2.66
C LEU A 11 -8.14 18.95 3.93
N ARG A 12 -9.24 19.60 4.32
CA ARG A 12 -10.06 19.13 5.44
C ARG A 12 -10.74 17.80 5.13
N ALA A 13 -11.35 17.67 3.96
CA ALA A 13 -12.01 16.42 3.56
C ALA A 13 -11.03 15.24 3.53
N GLU A 14 -9.81 15.42 3.03
CA GLU A 14 -8.77 14.40 3.06
C GLU A 14 -8.35 14.05 4.51
N ALA A 15 -8.14 15.05 5.38
CA ALA A 15 -7.81 14.83 6.78
C ALA A 15 -8.94 14.10 7.53
N ASP A 16 -10.19 14.48 7.30
CA ASP A 16 -11.36 13.84 7.91
C ASP A 16 -11.49 12.39 7.47
N ALA A 17 -11.26 12.09 6.18
CA ALA A 17 -11.26 10.73 5.67
C ALA A 17 -10.15 9.87 6.29
N ILE A 18 -8.95 10.40 6.50
CA ILE A 18 -7.86 9.72 7.21
C ILE A 18 -8.24 9.45 8.67
N ASN A 19 -8.80 10.42 9.36
CA ASN A 19 -9.21 10.27 10.76
C ASN A 19 -10.36 9.28 10.95
N ALA A 20 -11.14 9.01 9.91
CA ALA A 20 -12.22 8.03 9.93
C ALA A 20 -11.76 6.58 9.76
N ILE A 21 -10.48 6.32 9.48
CA ILE A 21 -9.95 4.97 9.33
C ILE A 21 -10.11 4.19 10.64
N ASN A 22 -10.80 3.06 10.59
CA ASN A 22 -10.91 2.14 11.70
C ASN A 22 -9.80 1.08 11.65
N VAL A 23 -8.76 1.25 12.45
CA VAL A 23 -7.65 0.29 12.56
C VAL A 23 -8.07 -0.90 13.42
N GLY A 24 -8.65 -1.92 12.78
CA GLY A 24 -9.10 -3.15 13.43
C GLY A 24 -8.06 -4.27 13.46
N ALA A 25 -8.51 -5.47 13.85
CA ALA A 25 -7.64 -6.66 13.96
C ALA A 25 -6.96 -7.04 12.65
N ASP A 26 -7.61 -6.84 11.50
CA ASP A 26 -7.05 -7.17 10.18
C ASP A 26 -5.79 -6.35 9.87
N PHE A 27 -5.74 -5.10 10.31
CA PHE A 27 -4.54 -4.26 10.17
C PHE A 27 -3.37 -4.79 11.00
N VAL A 28 -3.65 -5.23 12.23
CA VAL A 28 -2.64 -5.83 13.12
C VAL A 28 -2.13 -7.13 12.49
N THR A 29 -3.04 -7.99 12.05
CA THR A 29 -2.71 -9.26 11.39
C THR A 29 -1.89 -9.03 10.11
N ALA A 30 -2.22 -8.01 9.30
CA ALA A 30 -1.45 -7.68 8.11
C ALA A 30 0.00 -7.32 8.44
N VAL A 31 0.24 -6.50 9.47
CA VAL A 31 1.60 -6.17 9.93
C VAL A 31 2.34 -7.42 10.40
N GLU A 32 1.71 -8.28 11.20
CA GLU A 32 2.31 -9.53 11.69
C GLU A 32 2.67 -10.50 10.56
N VAL A 33 1.79 -10.66 9.57
CA VAL A 33 2.03 -11.50 8.38
C VAL A 33 3.20 -10.96 7.57
N MET A 34 3.23 -9.65 7.33
CA MET A 34 4.33 -9.03 6.60
C MET A 34 5.66 -9.11 7.37
N GLN A 35 5.63 -9.02 8.70
CA GLN A 35 6.82 -9.19 9.55
C GLN A 35 7.41 -10.60 9.44
N ARG A 36 6.55 -11.64 9.35
CA ARG A 36 6.95 -13.05 9.26
C ARG A 36 7.26 -13.50 7.82
N CYS A 37 7.08 -12.64 6.83
CA CYS A 37 7.32 -12.96 5.42
C CYS A 37 8.77 -13.45 5.21
N GLN A 38 8.94 -14.64 4.64
CA GLN A 38 10.24 -15.24 4.35
C GLN A 38 10.78 -14.86 2.97
N GLY A 39 9.93 -14.35 2.10
CA GLY A 39 10.28 -13.81 0.79
C GLY A 39 10.36 -12.29 0.83
N LYS A 40 9.62 -11.65 -0.06
CA LYS A 40 9.48 -10.20 -0.14
C LYS A 40 8.01 -9.80 -0.15
N ILE A 41 7.76 -8.53 0.10
CA ILE A 41 6.44 -7.95 -0.05
C ILE A 41 6.30 -7.46 -1.50
N LEU A 42 5.37 -8.06 -2.21
CA LEU A 42 4.99 -7.63 -3.55
C LEU A 42 3.82 -6.67 -3.45
N THR A 43 3.91 -5.53 -4.07
CA THR A 43 2.81 -4.56 -4.09
C THR A 43 2.31 -4.38 -5.51
N THR A 44 1.00 -4.26 -5.69
CA THR A 44 0.40 -4.07 -7.01
C THR A 44 -0.80 -3.12 -6.95
N GLY A 45 -1.13 -2.54 -8.07
CA GLY A 45 -2.23 -1.60 -8.26
C GLY A 45 -2.10 -0.90 -9.61
N ILE A 46 -3.19 -0.31 -10.09
CA ILE A 46 -3.21 0.39 -11.38
C ILE A 46 -3.57 1.86 -11.20
N GLY A 47 -3.09 2.72 -12.09
CA GLY A 47 -3.34 4.15 -12.06
C GLY A 47 -2.82 4.81 -10.77
N LYS A 48 -3.64 5.65 -10.12
CA LYS A 48 -3.23 6.36 -8.90
C LYS A 48 -2.95 5.42 -7.73
N ALA A 49 -3.75 4.36 -7.57
CA ALA A 49 -3.51 3.31 -6.59
C ALA A 49 -2.16 2.59 -6.84
N GLY A 50 -1.80 2.36 -8.10
CA GLY A 50 -0.49 1.82 -8.47
C GLY A 50 0.68 2.74 -8.07
N HIS A 51 0.52 4.07 -8.15
CA HIS A 51 1.54 5.01 -7.66
C HIS A 51 1.71 4.92 -6.14
N ILE A 52 0.62 4.73 -5.38
CA ILE A 52 0.68 4.50 -3.93
C ILE A 52 1.33 3.15 -3.63
N ALA A 53 0.96 2.08 -4.33
CA ALA A 53 1.57 0.75 -4.19
C ALA A 53 3.08 0.79 -4.44
N LYS A 54 3.52 1.50 -5.48
CA LYS A 54 4.95 1.71 -5.79
C LYS A 54 5.67 2.49 -4.68
N LYS A 55 5.03 3.55 -4.15
CA LYS A 55 5.57 4.32 -3.02
C LYS A 55 5.68 3.43 -1.77
N PHE A 56 4.69 2.60 -1.49
CA PHE A 56 4.71 1.68 -0.36
C PHE A 56 5.88 0.70 -0.46
N ALA A 57 6.10 0.05 -1.60
CA ALA A 57 7.25 -0.82 -1.82
C ALA A 57 8.59 -0.08 -1.57
N ALA A 58 8.72 1.15 -2.07
CA ALA A 58 9.91 1.96 -1.85
C ALA A 58 10.12 2.30 -0.37
N THR A 59 9.04 2.60 0.39
CA THR A 59 9.10 2.87 1.83
C THR A 59 9.52 1.61 2.59
N LEU A 60 8.95 0.44 2.27
CA LEU A 60 9.31 -0.84 2.87
C LEU A 60 10.79 -1.16 2.67
N CYS A 61 11.33 -0.99 1.45
CA CYS A 61 12.75 -1.15 1.19
C CYS A 61 13.61 -0.20 2.03
N SER A 62 13.20 1.06 2.15
CA SER A 62 13.87 2.07 2.98
C SER A 62 13.91 1.68 4.46
N THR A 63 12.89 0.97 4.94
CA THR A 63 12.71 0.53 6.32
C THR A 63 13.07 -0.95 6.53
N ALA A 64 13.97 -1.50 5.71
CA ALA A 64 14.53 -2.85 5.83
C ALA A 64 13.53 -4.00 5.65
N THR A 65 12.45 -3.77 4.95
CA THR A 65 11.54 -4.83 4.51
C THR A 65 11.70 -5.01 2.99
N PRO A 66 12.24 -6.14 2.51
CA PRO A 66 12.37 -6.37 1.07
C PRO A 66 11.02 -6.28 0.36
N ALA A 67 10.90 -5.42 -0.63
CA ALA A 67 9.65 -5.22 -1.36
C ALA A 67 9.89 -4.85 -2.82
N ASN A 68 8.96 -5.22 -3.70
CA ASN A 68 8.93 -4.81 -5.09
C ASN A 68 7.50 -4.45 -5.52
N PHE A 69 7.39 -3.45 -6.38
CA PHE A 69 6.14 -3.16 -7.07
C PHE A 69 6.09 -3.94 -8.39
N ILE A 70 4.94 -4.58 -8.68
CA ILE A 70 4.65 -5.21 -9.96
C ILE A 70 3.46 -4.47 -10.58
N HIS A 71 3.66 -3.97 -11.79
CA HIS A 71 2.56 -3.36 -12.54
C HIS A 71 1.65 -4.47 -13.08
N PRO A 72 0.33 -4.48 -12.78
CA PRO A 72 -0.50 -5.62 -13.11
C PRO A 72 -0.59 -5.89 -14.62
N ALA A 73 -0.59 -4.87 -15.47
CA ALA A 73 -0.58 -5.06 -16.92
C ALA A 73 0.74 -5.64 -17.45
N GLU A 74 1.89 -5.29 -16.86
CA GLU A 74 3.20 -5.84 -17.25
C GLU A 74 3.41 -7.26 -16.68
N ALA A 75 2.70 -7.60 -15.61
CA ALA A 75 2.78 -8.92 -14.99
C ALA A 75 2.51 -10.04 -16.02
N ALA A 76 1.48 -9.88 -16.84
CA ALA A 76 1.11 -10.83 -17.90
C ALA A 76 2.18 -10.99 -19.01
N HIS A 77 3.17 -10.08 -19.05
CA HIS A 77 4.24 -10.06 -20.05
C HIS A 77 5.62 -10.44 -19.50
N GLY A 78 5.67 -11.10 -18.34
CA GLY A 78 6.87 -11.70 -17.79
C GLY A 78 7.25 -11.27 -16.38
N ASP A 79 6.74 -10.13 -15.85
CA ASP A 79 7.08 -9.65 -14.52
C ASP A 79 6.56 -10.59 -13.40
N LEU A 80 5.64 -11.50 -13.70
CA LEU A 80 5.26 -12.61 -12.81
C LEU A 80 6.47 -13.50 -12.43
N GLY A 81 7.57 -13.46 -13.17
CA GLY A 81 8.83 -14.09 -12.78
C GLY A 81 9.43 -13.58 -11.47
N LEU A 82 8.97 -12.41 -10.98
CA LEU A 82 9.33 -11.88 -9.66
C LEU A 82 8.60 -12.58 -8.51
N VAL A 83 7.48 -13.25 -8.78
CA VAL A 83 6.60 -13.83 -7.76
C VAL A 83 7.14 -15.16 -7.27
N GLY A 84 7.29 -15.31 -5.95
CA GLY A 84 7.70 -16.55 -5.28
C GLY A 84 6.69 -17.00 -4.23
N GLN A 85 6.67 -18.28 -3.95
CA GLN A 85 5.71 -18.90 -3.00
C GLN A 85 5.82 -18.38 -1.56
N ASN A 86 6.96 -17.82 -1.16
CA ASN A 86 7.20 -17.27 0.18
C ASN A 86 6.91 -15.77 0.27
N ASP A 87 6.41 -15.17 -0.81
CA ASP A 87 6.09 -13.76 -0.87
C ASP A 87 4.71 -13.47 -0.28
N VAL A 88 4.51 -12.24 0.17
CA VAL A 88 3.20 -11.68 0.52
C VAL A 88 2.83 -10.67 -0.55
N MET A 89 1.64 -10.79 -1.14
CA MET A 89 1.11 -9.83 -2.12
C MET A 89 0.21 -8.81 -1.42
N VAL A 90 0.41 -7.51 -1.71
CA VAL A 90 -0.45 -6.43 -1.23
C VAL A 90 -1.05 -5.70 -2.43
N ALA A 91 -2.35 -5.78 -2.59
CA ALA A 91 -3.09 -5.23 -3.72
C ALA A 91 -3.85 -3.96 -3.35
N PHE A 92 -3.67 -2.92 -4.14
CA PHE A 92 -4.28 -1.60 -3.95
C PHE A 92 -5.36 -1.36 -5.02
N SER A 93 -6.63 -1.31 -4.61
CA SER A 93 -7.75 -1.04 -5.52
C SER A 93 -8.92 -0.42 -4.76
N THR A 94 -9.16 0.88 -4.94
CA THR A 94 -10.26 1.59 -4.24
C THR A 94 -11.61 0.91 -4.46
N SER A 95 -11.93 0.56 -5.70
CA SER A 95 -13.20 -0.12 -6.05
C SER A 95 -13.18 -1.62 -5.77
N GLY A 96 -12.00 -2.21 -5.64
CA GLY A 96 -11.83 -3.66 -5.55
C GLY A 96 -12.25 -4.45 -6.79
N LYS A 97 -12.41 -3.78 -7.95
CA LYS A 97 -12.92 -4.35 -9.20
C LYS A 97 -12.01 -4.13 -10.40
N SER A 98 -10.77 -3.64 -10.19
CA SER A 98 -9.82 -3.43 -11.28
C SER A 98 -9.40 -4.79 -11.83
N ARG A 99 -9.81 -5.09 -13.06
CA ARG A 99 -9.62 -6.40 -13.69
C ARG A 99 -8.15 -6.83 -13.71
N GLU A 100 -7.26 -5.93 -14.07
CA GLU A 100 -5.83 -6.19 -14.14
C GLU A 100 -5.24 -6.54 -12.76
N VAL A 101 -5.78 -5.93 -11.68
CA VAL A 101 -5.40 -6.26 -10.30
C VAL A 101 -5.91 -7.66 -9.93
N ILE A 102 -7.15 -7.99 -10.27
CA ILE A 102 -7.71 -9.33 -10.00
C ILE A 102 -6.91 -10.41 -10.73
N GLU A 103 -6.61 -10.21 -12.03
CA GLU A 103 -5.85 -11.15 -12.85
C GLU A 103 -4.45 -11.44 -12.26
N ILE A 104 -3.72 -10.42 -11.79
CA ILE A 104 -2.40 -10.67 -11.17
C ILE A 104 -2.53 -11.43 -9.84
N LEU A 105 -3.60 -11.21 -9.06
CA LEU A 105 -3.81 -11.97 -7.82
C LEU A 105 -4.08 -13.44 -8.11
N GLU A 106 -4.94 -13.74 -9.09
CA GLU A 106 -5.20 -15.08 -9.54
C GLU A 106 -3.92 -15.79 -9.99
N MET A 107 -3.13 -15.14 -10.85
CA MET A 107 -1.86 -15.69 -11.32
C MET A 107 -0.86 -15.89 -10.18
N SER A 108 -0.80 -14.98 -9.22
CA SER A 108 0.06 -15.12 -8.05
C SER A 108 -0.30 -16.32 -7.19
N ARG A 109 -1.60 -16.65 -7.06
CA ARG A 109 -2.05 -17.89 -6.41
C ARG A 109 -1.56 -19.14 -7.14
N HIS A 110 -1.64 -19.16 -8.47
CA HIS A 110 -1.11 -20.27 -9.27
C HIS A 110 0.41 -20.45 -9.12
N LEU A 111 1.15 -19.36 -8.84
CA LEU A 111 2.58 -19.40 -8.55
C LEU A 111 2.91 -19.74 -7.08
N GLY A 112 1.90 -20.01 -6.27
CA GLY A 112 2.04 -20.50 -4.91
C GLY A 112 2.08 -19.42 -3.82
N VAL A 113 1.73 -18.16 -4.12
CA VAL A 113 1.56 -17.13 -3.07
C VAL A 113 0.40 -17.53 -2.16
N THR A 114 0.69 -17.69 -0.88
CA THR A 114 -0.29 -18.14 0.12
C THR A 114 -0.99 -16.98 0.83
N THR A 115 -0.41 -15.79 0.82
CA THR A 115 -0.96 -14.63 1.52
C THR A 115 -1.11 -13.44 0.62
N ILE A 116 -2.36 -12.99 0.45
CA ILE A 116 -2.74 -11.80 -0.29
C ILE A 116 -3.52 -10.86 0.63
N ILE A 117 -3.12 -9.60 0.66
CA ILE A 117 -3.74 -8.52 1.42
C ILE A 117 -4.34 -7.54 0.44
N GLY A 118 -5.65 -7.33 0.49
CA GLY A 118 -6.35 -6.31 -0.30
C GLY A 118 -6.55 -5.02 0.49
N ILE A 119 -6.33 -3.87 -0.13
CA ILE A 119 -6.63 -2.54 0.42
C ILE A 119 -7.67 -1.87 -0.46
N THR A 120 -8.88 -1.65 0.07
CA THR A 120 -10.04 -1.20 -0.71
C THR A 120 -11.05 -0.44 0.14
N SER A 121 -11.88 0.41 -0.50
CA SER A 121 -13.08 1.00 0.13
C SER A 121 -14.35 0.14 -0.05
N HIS A 122 -14.21 -1.01 -0.68
CA HIS A 122 -15.33 -1.92 -0.97
C HIS A 122 -14.95 -3.33 -0.54
N PRO A 123 -15.01 -3.63 0.80
CA PRO A 123 -14.54 -4.90 1.35
C PRO A 123 -15.30 -6.13 0.82
N ASP A 124 -16.51 -5.94 0.30
CA ASP A 124 -17.34 -7.00 -0.31
C ASP A 124 -17.17 -7.10 -1.84
N SER A 125 -16.16 -6.42 -2.40
CA SER A 125 -15.88 -6.47 -3.84
C SER A 125 -15.14 -7.76 -4.25
N GLU A 126 -14.98 -7.97 -5.56
CA GLU A 126 -14.26 -9.11 -6.13
C GLU A 126 -12.84 -9.29 -5.57
N LEU A 127 -12.18 -8.20 -5.18
CA LEU A 127 -10.88 -8.25 -4.52
C LEU A 127 -10.90 -9.13 -3.25
N ARG A 128 -12.05 -9.18 -2.55
CA ARG A 128 -12.24 -10.01 -1.35
C ARG A 128 -12.06 -11.49 -1.64
N ASP A 129 -12.54 -11.97 -2.79
CA ASP A 129 -12.51 -13.38 -3.15
C ASP A 129 -11.08 -13.89 -3.36
N TYR A 130 -10.15 -13.01 -3.69
CA TYR A 130 -8.73 -13.30 -3.90
C TYR A 130 -7.83 -12.94 -2.71
N SER A 131 -8.37 -12.29 -1.67
CA SER A 131 -7.61 -11.81 -0.52
C SER A 131 -7.83 -12.65 0.73
N ASP A 132 -6.78 -12.96 1.47
CA ASP A 132 -6.85 -13.60 2.79
C ASP A 132 -7.21 -12.58 3.87
N LEU A 133 -6.74 -11.34 3.69
CA LEU A 133 -7.04 -10.20 4.55
C LEU A 133 -7.51 -9.02 3.69
N VAL A 134 -8.50 -8.29 4.17
CA VAL A 134 -8.95 -7.05 3.53
C VAL A 134 -8.85 -5.91 4.53
N LEU A 135 -8.03 -4.92 4.18
CA LEU A 135 -7.92 -3.67 4.92
C LEU A 135 -8.94 -2.68 4.34
N ASP A 136 -10.01 -2.49 5.09
CA ASP A 136 -11.09 -1.58 4.71
C ASP A 136 -10.66 -0.13 4.91
N MET A 137 -10.69 0.63 3.84
CA MET A 137 -10.41 2.07 3.84
C MET A 137 -11.58 2.90 4.36
N GLY A 138 -12.75 2.29 4.53
CA GLY A 138 -14.00 2.96 4.88
C GLY A 138 -14.70 3.59 3.67
N VAL A 139 -15.85 4.18 3.94
CA VAL A 139 -16.62 4.95 2.94
C VAL A 139 -15.96 6.31 2.77
N ILE A 140 -15.55 6.64 1.55
CA ILE A 140 -14.81 7.86 1.24
C ILE A 140 -15.55 8.65 0.17
N ASP A 141 -15.97 9.86 0.54
CA ASP A 141 -16.50 10.83 -0.41
C ASP A 141 -15.35 11.65 -1.02
N GLU A 142 -15.24 11.62 -2.34
CA GLU A 142 -14.23 12.41 -3.02
C GLU A 142 -14.61 13.90 -3.02
N PRO A 143 -13.73 14.81 -2.53
CA PRO A 143 -14.00 16.25 -2.53
C PRO A 143 -13.95 16.88 -3.92
N CYS A 144 -14.03 16.08 -4.96
CA CYS A 144 -14.05 16.49 -6.36
C CYS A 144 -15.40 17.08 -6.73
N PRO A 145 -15.49 18.25 -7.42
CA PRO A 145 -16.77 18.86 -7.80
C PRO A 145 -17.67 17.98 -8.66
N ILE A 146 -17.08 17.03 -9.37
CA ILE A 146 -17.82 16.05 -10.19
C ILE A 146 -17.86 14.66 -9.54
N GLY A 147 -17.34 14.50 -8.30
CA GLY A 147 -17.38 13.25 -7.54
C GLY A 147 -16.60 12.08 -8.13
N LEU A 148 -15.67 12.33 -9.07
CA LEU A 148 -15.00 11.25 -9.81
C LEU A 148 -13.48 11.19 -9.62
N THR A 149 -12.82 12.34 -9.37
CA THR A 149 -11.37 12.37 -9.28
C THR A 149 -10.89 11.84 -7.93
N PRO A 150 -10.17 10.71 -7.87
CA PRO A 150 -9.63 10.20 -6.63
C PRO A 150 -8.62 11.18 -6.03
N SER A 151 -8.87 11.62 -4.81
CA SER A 151 -8.01 12.46 -3.98
C SER A 151 -8.06 12.00 -2.52
N ALA A 152 -9.19 12.11 -1.84
CA ALA A 152 -9.34 11.63 -0.46
C ALA A 152 -9.08 10.13 -0.33
N SER A 153 -9.57 9.31 -1.26
CA SER A 153 -9.26 7.88 -1.27
C SER A 153 -7.77 7.59 -1.44
N MET A 154 -7.05 8.42 -2.21
CA MET A 154 -5.59 8.28 -2.35
C MET A 154 -4.84 8.71 -1.10
N ALA A 155 -5.30 9.76 -0.42
CA ALA A 155 -4.73 10.22 0.85
C ALA A 155 -4.90 9.14 1.94
N VAL A 156 -6.08 8.53 2.06
CA VAL A 156 -6.35 7.41 2.96
C VAL A 156 -5.46 6.20 2.64
N MET A 157 -5.40 5.80 1.38
CA MET A 157 -4.59 4.66 0.93
C MET A 157 -3.10 4.88 1.23
N LEU A 158 -2.60 6.10 1.02
CA LEU A 158 -1.24 6.49 1.37
C LEU A 158 -1.01 6.42 2.90
N ALA A 159 -1.91 6.99 3.69
CA ALA A 159 -1.81 7.00 5.16
C ALA A 159 -1.78 5.58 5.73
N ILE A 160 -2.64 4.67 5.25
CA ILE A 160 -2.63 3.25 5.63
C ILE A 160 -1.27 2.62 5.29
N SER A 161 -0.77 2.83 4.08
CA SER A 161 0.52 2.26 3.65
C SER A 161 1.69 2.74 4.50
N ASP A 162 1.68 4.01 4.89
CA ASP A 162 2.71 4.59 5.76
C ASP A 162 2.61 4.07 7.21
N ALA A 163 1.40 3.95 7.74
CA ALA A 163 1.16 3.40 9.07
C ALA A 163 1.68 1.96 9.16
N ILE A 164 1.40 1.11 8.16
CA ILE A 164 1.90 -0.26 8.10
C ILE A 164 3.43 -0.29 8.01
N ALA A 165 4.03 0.51 7.13
CA ALA A 165 5.49 0.52 6.96
C ALA A 165 6.23 0.96 8.22
N LEU A 166 5.69 1.96 8.95
CA LEU A 166 6.28 2.44 10.19
C LEU A 166 6.05 1.47 11.35
N ALA A 167 4.89 0.82 11.43
CA ALA A 167 4.66 -0.26 12.40
C ALA A 167 5.65 -1.43 12.19
N LEU A 168 5.89 -1.83 10.92
CA LEU A 168 6.89 -2.84 10.59
C LEU A 168 8.30 -2.42 10.97
N LEU A 169 8.66 -1.15 10.75
CA LEU A 169 9.97 -0.61 11.15
C LEU A 169 10.18 -0.75 12.66
N GLU A 170 9.17 -0.38 13.46
CA GLU A 170 9.21 -0.48 14.92
C GLU A 170 9.26 -1.94 15.39
N GLN A 171 8.40 -2.81 14.85
CA GLN A 171 8.37 -4.24 15.18
C GLN A 171 9.69 -4.96 14.86
N LYS A 172 10.37 -4.55 13.80
CA LYS A 172 11.68 -5.09 13.42
C LYS A 172 12.84 -4.47 14.20
N GLY A 173 12.60 -3.46 15.02
CA GLY A 173 13.62 -2.76 15.78
C GLY A 173 14.68 -2.07 14.92
N ILE A 174 14.28 -1.59 13.71
CA ILE A 174 15.20 -0.96 12.76
C ILE A 174 15.73 0.35 13.33
N THR A 175 17.02 0.41 13.45
CA THR A 175 17.73 1.57 14.02
C THR A 175 17.98 2.67 12.97
N ARG A 176 18.37 3.83 13.45
CA ARG A 176 18.83 4.94 12.60
C ARG A 176 20.04 4.54 11.76
N GLU A 177 20.94 3.74 12.33
CA GLU A 177 22.12 3.21 11.65
C GLU A 177 21.72 2.27 10.51
N ASP A 178 20.82 1.31 10.78
CA ASP A 178 20.26 0.42 9.75
C ASP A 178 19.61 1.17 8.60
N TYR A 179 18.88 2.24 8.91
CA TYR A 179 18.29 3.13 7.89
C TYR A 179 19.39 3.83 7.08
N GLY A 180 20.45 4.30 7.73
CA GLY A 180 21.60 4.94 7.10
C GLY A 180 22.33 4.04 6.11
N LEU A 181 22.42 2.73 6.37
CA LEU A 181 23.03 1.74 5.47
C LEU A 181 22.26 1.63 4.14
N ARG A 182 20.95 1.87 4.15
CA ARG A 182 20.08 1.80 2.97
C ARG A 182 19.95 3.13 2.23
N HIS A 183 20.47 4.21 2.83
CA HIS A 183 20.44 5.57 2.26
C HIS A 183 21.87 6.11 2.12
N HIS A 184 22.64 5.57 1.17
CA HIS A 184 24.05 5.92 0.99
C HIS A 184 24.27 7.40 0.63
N GLY A 185 23.35 8.00 -0.11
CA GLY A 185 23.44 9.38 -0.58
C GLY A 185 22.36 10.31 -0.01
N GLY A 186 22.46 11.58 -0.38
CA GLY A 186 21.43 12.57 -0.09
C GLY A 186 21.36 13.04 1.38
N TYR A 187 20.34 13.85 1.66
CA TYR A 187 20.12 14.44 2.99
C TYR A 187 19.86 13.38 4.06
N LEU A 188 18.98 12.42 3.79
CA LEU A 188 18.57 11.39 4.75
C LEU A 188 19.75 10.50 5.16
N GLY A 189 20.58 10.07 4.21
CA GLY A 189 21.74 9.27 4.52
C GLY A 189 22.80 10.01 5.34
N LYS A 190 22.95 11.32 5.11
CA LYS A 190 23.80 12.19 5.94
C LYS A 190 23.21 12.38 7.33
N ALA A 191 21.90 12.59 7.43
CA ALA A 191 21.21 12.77 8.72
C ALA A 191 21.23 11.48 9.57
N ALA A 192 21.10 10.31 8.96
CA ALA A 192 21.12 9.03 9.65
C ALA A 192 22.51 8.70 10.26
N ARG A 193 23.60 9.21 9.67
CA ARG A 193 24.98 9.00 10.13
C ARG A 193 25.52 10.10 11.06
N LYS A 194 24.74 11.13 11.33
CA LYS A 194 25.11 12.13 12.35
C LYS A 194 24.62 11.62 13.71
N ASN A 195 25.55 11.35 14.62
CA ASN A 195 25.27 11.16 16.04
C ASN A 195 24.75 12.43 16.67
#